data_ff70b201e611c49beaa9cf23d2c57527
#
_entry.id   ff70b201e611c49beaa9cf23d2c57527
#
_cell.length_a   1.000
_cell.length_b   1.000
_cell.length_c   1.000
_cell.angle_alpha   90.00
_cell.angle_beta   90.00
_cell.angle_gamma   90.00
#
_symmetry.space_group_name_H-M   'P 1'
#
loop_
_entity.id
_entity.type
_entity.pdbx_description
1 polymer ?
#
loop_
_entity_poly.entity_id
_entity_poly.type
_entity_poly.pdbx_seq_one_letter_code
_entity_poly.pdbx_strand_id
1 'polypeptide(L)'
;MLENPRSPRVRAVAKLTKRAGRVETGLFLLEGPQSVSEALQWRPEGVVELFGTPTAFEKHPSIAEAAEAAGVPTVFVTEDVLNAMADTVTPQGLVAVAQQFPSSVKDIFADGPRLVAICEEVRDPGNLGTIIRAADAAGADAVVLTGRTVDLYN
;
A
#
# COMPACT_ATOMS: atom_id res chain seq x y z
N MET A 1 15.24 16.86 -4.74
CA MET A 1 13.78 16.86 -4.97
C MET A 1 13.50 16.39 -6.37
N LEU A 2 12.49 15.55 -6.57
CA LEU A 2 12.09 15.06 -7.91
C LEU A 2 10.97 15.97 -8.44
N GLU A 3 11.22 16.61 -9.59
CA GLU A 3 10.36 17.69 -10.11
C GLU A 3 9.72 17.36 -11.47
N ASN A 4 10.28 16.37 -12.19
CA ASN A 4 9.79 16.00 -13.51
C ASN A 4 8.75 14.86 -13.45
N PRO A 5 7.45 15.15 -13.67
CA PRO A 5 6.39 14.13 -13.63
C PRO A 5 6.48 13.12 -14.77
N ARG A 6 7.30 13.39 -15.80
CA ARG A 6 7.53 12.50 -16.93
C ARG A 6 8.83 11.71 -16.83
N SER A 7 9.52 11.75 -15.69
CA SER A 7 10.76 10.98 -15.51
C SER A 7 10.49 9.47 -15.58
N PRO A 8 11.48 8.65 -15.95
CA PRO A 8 11.34 7.20 -15.96
C PRO A 8 10.92 6.63 -14.59
N ARG A 9 11.44 7.21 -13.50
CA ARG A 9 11.11 6.81 -12.12
C ARG A 9 9.63 7.06 -11.80
N VAL A 10 9.12 8.24 -12.11
CA VAL A 10 7.70 8.58 -11.90
C VAL A 10 6.80 7.65 -12.70
N ARG A 11 7.14 7.41 -13.97
CA ARG A 11 6.38 6.47 -14.81
C ARG A 11 6.40 5.04 -14.30
N ALA A 12 7.51 4.59 -13.72
CA ALA A 12 7.59 3.26 -13.11
C ALA A 12 6.65 3.14 -11.90
N VAL A 13 6.62 4.15 -11.04
CA VAL A 13 5.70 4.21 -9.90
C VAL A 13 4.24 4.29 -10.37
N ALA A 14 3.92 5.17 -11.32
CA ALA A 14 2.58 5.31 -11.88
C ALA A 14 2.02 4.02 -12.52
N LYS A 15 2.87 3.12 -13.02
CA LYS A 15 2.42 1.81 -13.52
C LYS A 15 1.76 0.95 -12.44
N LEU A 16 2.09 1.17 -11.17
CA LEU A 16 1.54 0.42 -10.05
C LEU A 16 0.06 0.74 -9.77
N THR A 17 -0.48 1.83 -10.32
CA THR A 17 -1.93 2.11 -10.31
C THR A 17 -2.71 1.07 -11.12
N LYS A 18 -2.03 0.33 -12.01
CA LYS A 18 -2.64 -0.70 -12.86
C LYS A 18 -2.23 -2.10 -12.40
N ARG A 19 -3.19 -3.02 -12.42
CA ARG A 19 -2.96 -4.42 -12.07
C ARG A 19 -1.78 -5.05 -12.81
N ALA A 20 -1.63 -4.77 -14.11
CA ALA A 20 -0.53 -5.31 -14.90
C ALA A 20 0.84 -4.92 -14.33
N GLY A 21 1.03 -3.65 -13.93
CA GLY A 21 2.27 -3.19 -13.32
C GLY A 21 2.53 -3.85 -11.95
N ARG A 22 1.50 -4.04 -11.15
CA ARG A 22 1.59 -4.74 -9.85
C ARG A 22 1.98 -6.21 -10.02
N VAL A 23 1.38 -6.89 -10.99
CA VAL A 23 1.69 -8.31 -11.29
C VAL A 23 3.12 -8.45 -11.83
N GLU A 24 3.55 -7.54 -12.72
CA GLU A 24 4.89 -7.54 -13.30
C GLU A 24 5.99 -7.36 -12.25
N THR A 25 5.75 -6.49 -11.28
CA THR A 25 6.79 -6.05 -10.32
C THR A 25 6.70 -6.70 -8.95
N GLY A 26 5.54 -7.22 -8.57
CA GLY A 26 5.27 -7.65 -7.18
C GLY A 26 5.18 -6.48 -6.20
N LEU A 27 5.01 -5.25 -6.70
CA LEU A 27 4.90 -4.03 -5.91
C LEU A 27 3.47 -3.47 -5.96
N PHE A 28 3.15 -2.58 -5.03
CA PHE A 28 1.90 -1.83 -5.01
C PHE A 28 2.07 -0.47 -4.34
N LEU A 29 1.05 0.39 -4.46
CA LEU A 29 1.05 1.73 -3.87
C LEU A 29 0.28 1.76 -2.55
N LEU A 30 0.81 2.53 -1.62
CA LEU A 30 0.13 2.97 -0.42
C LEU A 30 -0.02 4.49 -0.52
N GLU A 31 -1.24 4.98 -0.50
CA GLU A 31 -1.54 6.40 -0.67
C GLU A 31 -2.11 7.01 0.60
N GLY A 32 -1.60 8.17 0.94
CA GLY A 32 -2.01 8.96 2.09
C GLY A 32 -1.32 8.59 3.40
N PRO A 33 -1.40 9.51 4.39
CA PRO A 33 -0.63 9.41 5.62
C PRO A 33 -1.01 8.21 6.48
N GLN A 34 -2.28 7.81 6.50
CA GLN A 34 -2.73 6.69 7.32
C GLN A 34 -2.13 5.36 6.84
N SER A 35 -2.29 5.04 5.55
CA SER A 35 -1.78 3.79 4.97
C SER A 35 -0.26 3.70 5.07
N VAL A 36 0.43 4.81 4.83
CA VAL A 36 1.89 4.89 4.94
C VAL A 36 2.35 4.70 6.38
N SER A 37 1.68 5.35 7.35
CA SER A 37 2.00 5.23 8.78
C SER A 37 1.81 3.80 9.28
N GLU A 38 0.71 3.16 8.91
CA GLU A 38 0.42 1.77 9.29
C GLU A 38 1.47 0.80 8.69
N ALA A 39 1.85 0.98 7.43
CA ALA A 39 2.89 0.15 6.82
C ALA A 39 4.24 0.30 7.51
N LEU A 40 4.66 1.52 7.83
CA LEU A 40 5.91 1.78 8.54
C LEU A 40 5.89 1.24 9.99
N GLN A 41 4.72 1.22 10.63
CA GLN A 41 4.56 0.68 11.98
C GLN A 41 4.58 -0.85 12.02
N TRP A 42 3.90 -1.51 11.08
CA TRP A 42 3.63 -2.94 11.18
C TRP A 42 4.47 -3.80 10.22
N ARG A 43 4.91 -3.24 9.09
CA ARG A 43 5.73 -3.93 8.07
C ARG A 43 6.72 -3.01 7.38
N PRO A 44 7.60 -2.32 8.14
CA PRO A 44 8.56 -1.39 7.54
C PRO A 44 9.50 -2.06 6.52
N GLU A 45 9.83 -3.35 6.71
CA GLU A 45 10.66 -4.13 5.79
C GLU A 45 10.02 -4.34 4.41
N GLY A 46 8.71 -4.20 4.31
CA GLY A 46 7.98 -4.28 3.05
C GLY A 46 7.92 -2.95 2.30
N VAL A 47 8.24 -1.83 2.94
CA VAL A 47 8.23 -0.50 2.30
C VAL A 47 9.53 -0.29 1.55
N VAL A 48 9.44 -0.15 0.23
CA VAL A 48 10.60 -0.01 -0.67
C VAL A 48 11.07 1.42 -0.74
N GLU A 49 10.14 2.37 -0.81
CA GLU A 49 10.43 3.79 -0.99
C GLU A 49 9.23 4.64 -0.60
N LEU A 50 9.51 5.81 -0.02
CA LEU A 50 8.50 6.81 0.37
C LEU A 50 8.71 8.10 -0.43
N PHE A 51 7.64 8.57 -1.07
CA PHE A 51 7.57 9.86 -1.76
C PHE A 51 6.66 10.81 -1.00
N GLY A 52 7.07 12.05 -0.86
CA GLY A 52 6.23 13.05 -0.20
C GLY A 52 6.57 14.47 -0.58
N THR A 53 5.56 15.32 -0.53
CA THR A 53 5.78 16.77 -0.66
C THR A 53 6.35 17.33 0.63
N PRO A 54 7.14 18.44 0.58
CA PRO A 54 7.64 19.11 1.79
C PRO A 54 6.52 19.40 2.79
N THR A 55 5.40 19.94 2.30
CA THR A 55 4.22 20.25 3.12
C THR A 55 3.63 19.03 3.81
N ALA A 56 3.63 17.86 3.14
CA ALA A 56 3.11 16.64 3.75
C ALA A 56 4.03 16.12 4.87
N PHE A 57 5.34 16.18 4.69
CA PHE A 57 6.28 15.80 5.75
C PHE A 57 6.25 16.77 6.93
N GLU A 58 6.04 18.07 6.68
CA GLU A 58 5.83 19.06 7.76
C GLU A 58 4.56 18.78 8.57
N LYS A 59 3.47 18.33 7.91
CA LYS A 59 2.23 17.96 8.58
C LYS A 59 2.32 16.62 9.33
N HIS A 60 3.16 15.72 8.85
CA HIS A 60 3.28 14.35 9.36
C HIS A 60 4.74 13.99 9.69
N PRO A 61 5.40 14.71 10.63
CA PRO A 61 6.81 14.51 10.95
C PRO A 61 7.10 13.08 11.45
N SER A 62 6.17 12.47 12.16
CA SER A 62 6.31 11.11 12.66
C SER A 62 6.46 10.05 11.55
N ILE A 63 5.92 10.32 10.35
CA ILE A 63 6.10 9.43 9.19
C ILE A 63 7.53 9.51 8.65
N ALA A 64 8.10 10.73 8.58
CA ALA A 64 9.49 10.90 8.17
C ALA A 64 10.44 10.25 9.17
N GLU A 65 10.21 10.43 10.47
CA GLU A 65 11.00 9.81 11.55
C GLU A 65 10.91 8.27 11.51
N ALA A 66 9.70 7.72 11.31
CA ALA A 66 9.50 6.27 11.21
C ALA A 66 10.19 5.68 9.96
N ALA A 67 10.13 6.38 8.82
CA ALA A 67 10.82 5.97 7.60
C ALA A 67 12.35 5.99 7.78
N GLU A 68 12.90 7.03 8.40
CA GLU A 68 14.32 7.12 8.72
C GLU A 68 14.76 6.00 9.67
N ALA A 69 14.02 5.78 10.75
CA ALA A 69 14.31 4.72 11.73
C ALA A 69 14.27 3.32 11.10
N ALA A 70 13.40 3.10 10.11
CA ALA A 70 13.29 1.86 9.36
C ALA A 70 14.28 1.74 8.19
N GLY A 71 15.06 2.78 7.91
CA GLY A 71 16.00 2.82 6.78
C GLY A 71 15.29 2.87 5.41
N VAL A 72 14.03 3.35 5.36
CA VAL A 72 13.26 3.47 4.13
C VAL A 72 13.71 4.72 3.36
N PRO A 73 14.16 4.57 2.09
CA PRO A 73 14.52 5.70 1.26
C PRO A 73 13.36 6.68 1.10
N THR A 74 13.60 7.95 1.41
CA THR A 74 12.60 9.02 1.31
C THR A 74 12.98 10.01 0.24
N VAL A 75 12.03 10.35 -0.63
CA VAL A 75 12.21 11.22 -1.78
C VAL A 75 11.23 12.39 -1.72
N PHE A 76 11.77 13.60 -1.66
CA PHE A 76 10.95 14.80 -1.80
C PHE A 76 10.51 14.99 -3.24
N VAL A 77 9.23 15.28 -3.45
CA VAL A 77 8.60 15.46 -4.75
C VAL A 77 7.76 16.73 -4.79
N THR A 78 7.53 17.26 -5.99
CA THR A 78 6.54 18.33 -6.19
C THR A 78 5.12 17.75 -6.21
N GLU A 79 4.11 18.61 -6.04
CA GLU A 79 2.69 18.20 -6.14
C GLU A 79 2.37 17.59 -7.52
N ASP A 80 2.93 18.14 -8.60
CA ASP A 80 2.74 17.61 -9.96
C ASP A 80 3.30 16.20 -10.12
N VAL A 81 4.44 15.92 -9.49
CA VAL A 81 5.05 14.59 -9.48
C VAL A 81 4.21 13.64 -8.66
N LEU A 82 3.76 14.05 -7.49
CA LEU A 82 2.90 13.23 -6.64
C LEU A 82 1.58 12.86 -7.34
N ASN A 83 0.92 13.86 -7.94
CA ASN A 83 -0.30 13.65 -8.72
C ASN A 83 -0.09 12.70 -9.91
N ALA A 84 1.09 12.70 -10.53
CA ALA A 84 1.42 11.79 -11.62
C ALA A 84 1.66 10.34 -11.14
N MET A 85 1.95 10.12 -9.87
CA MET A 85 2.18 8.80 -9.28
C MET A 85 0.91 8.19 -8.68
N ALA A 86 0.01 9.01 -8.12
CA ALA A 86 -1.15 8.59 -7.37
C ALA A 86 -2.31 8.12 -8.29
N ASP A 87 -3.16 7.25 -7.74
CA ASP A 87 -4.42 6.83 -8.37
C ASP A 87 -5.61 7.66 -7.85
N THR A 88 -5.51 8.18 -6.64
CA THR A 88 -6.55 9.03 -6.04
C THR A 88 -6.63 10.41 -6.70
N VAL A 89 -7.85 10.92 -6.84
CA VAL A 89 -8.13 12.24 -7.46
C VAL A 89 -7.54 13.40 -6.62
N THR A 90 -7.47 13.21 -5.32
CA THR A 90 -6.93 14.20 -4.36
C THR A 90 -5.89 13.54 -3.45
N PRO A 91 -4.65 13.37 -3.93
CA PRO A 91 -3.59 12.81 -3.10
C PRO A 91 -3.32 13.66 -1.86
N GLN A 92 -3.03 13.01 -0.74
CA GLN A 92 -2.75 13.69 0.54
C GLN A 92 -1.26 13.97 0.76
N GLY A 93 -0.50 14.11 -0.31
CA GLY A 93 0.90 14.52 -0.27
C GLY A 93 1.91 13.40 0.04
N LEU A 94 1.48 12.16 0.28
CA LEU A 94 2.33 11.01 0.56
C LEU A 94 1.94 9.80 -0.27
N VAL A 95 2.95 9.14 -0.86
CA VAL A 95 2.83 7.86 -1.58
C VAL A 95 4.02 6.98 -1.23
N ALA A 96 3.77 5.74 -0.86
CA ALA A 96 4.83 4.75 -0.69
C ALA A 96 4.68 3.61 -1.69
N VAL A 97 5.82 3.06 -2.11
CA VAL A 97 5.90 1.81 -2.86
C VAL A 97 6.21 0.69 -1.88
N ALA A 98 5.40 -0.36 -1.89
CA ALA A 98 5.57 -1.50 -1.01
C ALA A 98 5.57 -2.83 -1.77
N GLN A 99 6.19 -3.84 -1.19
CA GLN A 99 6.18 -5.21 -1.71
C GLN A 99 4.86 -5.90 -1.40
N GLN A 100 4.31 -6.61 -2.37
CA GLN A 100 3.21 -7.53 -2.12
C GLN A 100 3.66 -8.68 -1.21
N PHE A 101 2.76 -9.16 -0.38
CA PHE A 101 3.01 -10.26 0.56
C PHE A 101 1.91 -11.34 0.44
N PRO A 102 1.75 -11.95 -0.75
CA PRO A 102 0.74 -12.98 -0.93
C PRO A 102 1.04 -14.17 -0.05
N SER A 103 0.01 -14.69 0.63
CA SER A 103 0.08 -15.96 1.35
C SER A 103 -0.78 -17.00 0.63
N SER A 104 -0.31 -18.23 0.58
CA SER A 104 -1.13 -19.33 0.04
C SER A 104 -2.07 -19.87 1.11
N VAL A 105 -3.21 -20.43 0.69
CA VAL A 105 -4.13 -21.12 1.59
C VAL A 105 -3.40 -22.23 2.37
N LYS A 106 -2.46 -22.91 1.73
CA LYS A 106 -1.64 -23.94 2.37
C LYS A 106 -0.81 -23.38 3.53
N ASP A 107 -0.18 -22.22 3.34
CA ASP A 107 0.64 -21.59 4.39
C ASP A 107 -0.25 -21.15 5.56
N ILE A 108 -1.40 -20.54 5.27
CA ILE A 108 -2.38 -20.12 6.28
C ILE A 108 -2.79 -21.29 7.17
N PHE A 109 -3.14 -22.45 6.56
CA PHE A 109 -3.60 -23.61 7.33
C PHE A 109 -2.45 -24.41 7.99
N ALA A 110 -1.22 -24.25 7.54
CA ALA A 110 -0.06 -24.84 8.20
C ALA A 110 0.18 -24.26 9.61
N ASP A 111 -0.17 -23.00 9.83
CA ASP A 111 -0.03 -22.31 11.12
C ASP A 111 -1.19 -22.61 12.10
N GLY A 112 -2.18 -23.43 11.72
CA GLY A 112 -3.29 -23.84 12.58
C GLY A 112 -4.22 -22.68 12.96
N PRO A 113 -4.80 -21.96 11.99
CA PRO A 113 -5.65 -20.79 12.27
C PRO A 113 -6.91 -21.21 13.05
N ARG A 114 -7.35 -20.34 13.96
CA ARG A 114 -8.55 -20.57 14.77
C ARG A 114 -9.78 -19.92 14.16
N LEU A 115 -9.60 -18.81 13.46
CA LEU A 115 -10.68 -18.06 12.81
C LEU A 115 -10.20 -17.57 11.43
N VAL A 116 -10.92 -17.96 10.38
CA VAL A 116 -10.64 -17.52 9.01
C VAL A 116 -11.92 -16.95 8.40
N ALA A 117 -11.82 -15.74 7.87
CA ALA A 117 -12.89 -15.14 7.10
C ALA A 117 -12.75 -15.54 5.62
N ILE A 118 -13.77 -16.16 5.04
CA ILE A 118 -13.79 -16.52 3.62
C ILE A 118 -14.80 -15.63 2.90
N CYS A 119 -14.31 -14.89 1.91
CA CYS A 119 -15.09 -13.93 1.14
C CYS A 119 -15.20 -14.39 -0.31
N GLU A 120 -16.42 -14.64 -0.77
CA GLU A 120 -16.69 -15.04 -2.14
C GLU A 120 -17.19 -13.86 -2.97
N GLU A 121 -16.57 -13.65 -4.14
CA GLU A 121 -16.99 -12.66 -5.15
C GLU A 121 -17.14 -11.21 -4.64
N VAL A 122 -16.30 -10.77 -3.73
CA VAL A 122 -16.25 -9.37 -3.28
C VAL A 122 -15.61 -8.53 -4.37
N ARG A 123 -16.39 -7.66 -5.01
CA ARG A 123 -15.97 -6.88 -6.20
C ARG A 123 -15.70 -5.41 -5.91
N ASP A 124 -16.18 -4.90 -4.79
CA ASP A 124 -15.98 -3.52 -4.37
C ASP A 124 -14.83 -3.40 -3.38
N PRO A 125 -13.80 -2.56 -3.65
CA PRO A 125 -12.64 -2.42 -2.77
C PRO A 125 -12.98 -1.82 -1.41
N GLY A 126 -13.99 -0.96 -1.32
CA GLY A 126 -14.45 -0.39 -0.06
C GLY A 126 -15.09 -1.44 0.85
N ASN A 127 -15.91 -2.31 0.26
CA ASN A 127 -16.52 -3.44 0.98
C ASN A 127 -15.44 -4.42 1.45
N LEU A 128 -14.46 -4.74 0.59
CA LEU A 128 -13.37 -5.62 0.97
C LEU A 128 -12.55 -5.03 2.13
N GLY A 129 -12.19 -3.76 2.07
CA GLY A 129 -11.47 -3.09 3.16
C GLY A 129 -12.26 -3.09 4.47
N THR A 130 -13.58 -2.94 4.42
CA THR A 130 -14.45 -3.02 5.58
C THR A 130 -14.47 -4.43 6.19
N ILE A 131 -14.56 -5.45 5.33
CA ILE A 131 -14.53 -6.87 5.77
C ILE A 131 -13.19 -7.20 6.42
N ILE A 132 -12.07 -6.79 5.80
CA ILE A 132 -10.73 -7.02 6.37
C ILE A 132 -10.60 -6.39 7.75
N ARG A 133 -11.00 -5.13 7.91
CA ARG A 133 -10.98 -4.44 9.21
C ARG A 133 -11.88 -5.13 10.25
N ALA A 134 -13.06 -5.59 9.85
CA ALA A 134 -13.96 -6.31 10.75
C ALA A 134 -13.38 -7.68 11.16
N ALA A 135 -12.76 -8.40 10.23
CA ALA A 135 -12.10 -9.67 10.49
C ALA A 135 -10.92 -9.50 11.46
N ASP A 136 -10.09 -8.48 11.24
CA ASP A 136 -8.98 -8.12 12.13
C ASP A 136 -9.48 -7.78 13.54
N ALA A 137 -10.50 -6.93 13.66
CA ALA A 137 -11.10 -6.56 14.94
C ALA A 137 -11.73 -7.76 15.68
N ALA A 138 -12.21 -8.77 14.94
CA ALA A 138 -12.72 -10.03 15.49
C ALA A 138 -11.61 -11.02 15.86
N GLY A 139 -10.35 -10.71 15.60
CA GLY A 139 -9.20 -11.58 15.85
C GLY A 139 -9.09 -12.73 14.85
N ALA A 140 -9.52 -12.53 13.61
CA ALA A 140 -9.31 -13.51 12.56
C ALA A 140 -7.82 -13.63 12.19
N ASP A 141 -7.36 -14.85 12.04
CA ASP A 141 -5.97 -15.15 11.68
C ASP A 141 -5.71 -14.95 10.19
N ALA A 142 -6.75 -15.01 9.35
CA ALA A 142 -6.64 -14.78 7.91
C ALA A 142 -7.97 -14.37 7.27
N VAL A 143 -7.85 -13.71 6.11
CA VAL A 143 -8.95 -13.46 5.17
C VAL A 143 -8.61 -14.15 3.86
N VAL A 144 -9.49 -15.02 3.37
CA VAL A 144 -9.36 -15.73 2.11
C VAL A 144 -10.37 -15.20 1.11
N LEU A 145 -9.91 -14.84 -0.07
CA LEU A 145 -10.75 -14.38 -1.17
C LEU A 145 -10.93 -15.48 -2.20
N THR A 146 -12.16 -15.72 -2.63
CA THR A 146 -12.51 -16.73 -3.63
C THR A 146 -13.36 -16.15 -4.75
N GLY A 147 -13.33 -16.81 -5.90
CA GLY A 147 -14.09 -16.38 -7.07
C GLY A 147 -13.52 -15.12 -7.75
N ARG A 148 -14.39 -14.35 -8.40
CA ARG A 148 -14.00 -13.09 -9.06
C ARG A 148 -14.01 -11.95 -8.05
N THR A 149 -12.89 -11.71 -7.42
CA THR A 149 -12.74 -10.66 -6.41
C THR A 149 -11.96 -9.46 -6.96
N VAL A 150 -12.11 -8.32 -6.28
CA VAL A 150 -11.23 -7.17 -6.47
C VAL A 150 -9.79 -7.56 -6.09
N ASP A 151 -8.83 -6.89 -6.71
CA ASP A 151 -7.40 -7.04 -6.37
C ASP A 151 -7.14 -6.49 -4.96
N LEU A 152 -6.50 -7.28 -4.11
CA LEU A 152 -6.11 -6.87 -2.74
C LEU A 152 -5.21 -5.65 -2.70
N TYR A 153 -4.43 -5.45 -3.76
CA TYR A 153 -3.44 -4.38 -3.86
C TYR A 153 -3.91 -3.21 -4.75
N ASN A 154 -5.23 -3.11 -4.96
CA ASN A 154 -5.81 -2.02 -5.76
C ASN A 154 -5.85 -0.71 -4.98
#